data_f106392a8b26850d09c5075c08c8c009
#
_entry.id   f106392a8b26850d09c5075c08c8c009
#
_cell.length_a   1.000
_cell.length_b   1.000
_cell.length_c   1.000
_cell.angle_alpha   90.00
_cell.angle_beta   90.00
_cell.angle_gamma   90.00
#
_symmetry.space_group_name_H-M   'P 1'
#
loop_
_entity.id
_entity.type
_entity.pdbx_description
1 polymer ?
#
loop_
_entity_poly.entity_id
_entity_poly.type
_entity_poly.pdbx_seq_one_letter_code
_entity_poly.pdbx_strand_id
1 'polypeptide(L)'
;MTSTISTAKRTDAPTGVLATLRATPVQVRYLLGGVLVNQMGAFVQTFLVLYLTAREFSLGQAGFALTAYSAGAVLGTILGGELTQRFGPRATIVGAMSTSAVILALVPTLSGPGRFGLLLAAIALAGLATQSYRPAAAVLLSDLIPDEHRVMGFSMMRIAMNGGAALSPLIAAGLILVDWDLLFYLDAATALGYALLALTLLPKVAAPREEEEVETADEPGVRGGAYALLFRDGRYLAFLVSVLFGALIYVQYTVALPLKITEEGHPAALYSGVLTASSVILILCELKITSYVKNWKPYVAGAGGTALMGIGVAGYGLPFGSSVTIVACTVLFVLGVMTSGPTMFAHPATYPAAVKARYIAAHQAVFGLGMALGPTLGVLAWSTLGNGIWAICGVLGVIAGLCARVGLRGHLAA
;
A
#
# COMPACT_ATOMS: atom_id res chain seq x y z
N MET A 1 6.88 56.10 11.73
CA MET A 1 5.83 55.09 11.71
C MET A 1 6.51 53.76 11.55
N THR A 2 6.81 53.10 12.65
CA THR A 2 7.49 51.81 12.74
C THR A 2 6.44 50.69 12.67
N SER A 3 6.42 49.93 11.58
CA SER A 3 5.53 48.79 11.40
C SER A 3 6.11 47.60 12.17
N THR A 4 5.44 47.21 13.23
CA THR A 4 5.67 45.98 14.00
C THR A 4 5.24 44.76 13.18
N ILE A 5 6.22 44.04 12.67
CA ILE A 5 5.99 42.70 12.06
C ILE A 5 5.67 41.73 13.21
N SER A 6 4.40 41.35 13.31
CA SER A 6 3.94 40.29 14.22
C SER A 6 4.52 38.97 13.75
N THR A 7 5.53 38.46 14.46
CA THR A 7 6.01 37.08 14.34
C THR A 7 4.90 36.14 14.85
N ALA A 8 4.10 35.62 13.96
CA ALA A 8 3.17 34.54 14.28
C ALA A 8 3.98 33.35 14.81
N LYS A 9 3.75 33.04 16.09
CA LYS A 9 4.31 31.91 16.82
C LYS A 9 3.98 30.62 16.05
N ARG A 10 4.97 29.98 15.39
CA ARG A 10 4.84 28.64 14.90
C ARG A 10 4.47 27.76 16.09
N THR A 11 3.22 27.35 16.16
CA THR A 11 2.77 26.32 17.10
C THR A 11 3.48 25.03 16.70
N ASP A 12 4.35 24.53 17.57
CA ASP A 12 5.03 23.26 17.40
C ASP A 12 3.98 22.18 17.14
N ALA A 13 4.09 21.55 15.96
CA ALA A 13 3.19 20.46 15.58
C ALA A 13 3.33 19.32 16.61
N PRO A 14 2.23 18.66 16.99
CA PRO A 14 2.27 17.60 17.98
C PRO A 14 3.21 16.47 17.52
N THR A 15 4.19 16.13 18.37
CA THR A 15 5.30 15.22 18.02
C THR A 15 5.00 13.74 18.28
N GLY A 16 3.82 13.40 18.80
CA GLY A 16 3.44 12.02 19.13
C GLY A 16 2.25 11.52 18.31
N VAL A 17 2.18 10.20 18.06
CA VAL A 17 1.08 9.54 17.32
C VAL A 17 -0.28 9.93 17.89
N LEU A 18 -0.46 9.84 19.20
CA LEU A 18 -1.72 10.17 19.88
C LEU A 18 -2.06 11.66 19.80
N ALA A 19 -1.04 12.52 19.90
CA ALA A 19 -1.25 13.97 19.80
C ALA A 19 -1.64 14.37 18.37
N THR A 20 -1.00 13.78 17.36
CA THR A 20 -1.35 13.98 15.94
C THR A 20 -2.75 13.47 15.64
N LEU A 21 -3.13 12.28 16.13
CA LEU A 21 -4.47 11.72 15.97
C LEU A 21 -5.55 12.59 16.65
N ARG A 22 -5.24 13.18 17.79
CA ARG A 22 -6.18 14.09 18.48
C ARG A 22 -6.35 15.43 17.76
N ALA A 23 -5.32 15.90 17.08
CA ALA A 23 -5.36 17.12 16.29
C ALA A 23 -6.02 16.94 14.91
N THR A 24 -6.17 15.69 14.41
CA THR A 24 -6.81 15.40 13.13
C THR A 24 -8.33 15.50 13.20
N PRO A 25 -9.02 15.92 12.11
CA PRO A 25 -10.48 15.91 12.02
C PRO A 25 -11.06 14.54 12.37
N VAL A 26 -12.23 14.52 13.01
CA VAL A 26 -12.86 13.27 13.44
C VAL A 26 -13.15 12.31 12.27
N GLN A 27 -13.47 12.86 11.10
CA GLN A 27 -13.71 12.09 9.88
C GLN A 27 -12.47 11.31 9.43
N VAL A 28 -11.28 11.90 9.58
CA VAL A 28 -10.01 11.21 9.29
C VAL A 28 -9.79 10.06 10.26
N ARG A 29 -10.11 10.25 11.54
CA ARG A 29 -10.02 9.17 12.55
C ARG A 29 -10.97 8.02 12.23
N TYR A 30 -12.18 8.30 11.77
CA TYR A 30 -13.12 7.27 11.30
C TYR A 30 -12.61 6.55 10.06
N LEU A 31 -12.09 7.27 9.08
CA LEU A 31 -11.49 6.67 7.88
C LEU A 31 -10.33 5.73 8.23
N LEU A 32 -9.39 6.21 9.06
CA LEU A 32 -8.23 5.41 9.49
C LEU A 32 -8.64 4.20 10.34
N GLY A 33 -9.64 4.36 11.22
CA GLY A 33 -10.22 3.26 11.99
C GLY A 33 -10.85 2.20 11.10
N GLY A 34 -11.60 2.61 10.08
CA GLY A 34 -12.18 1.70 9.09
C GLY A 34 -11.09 0.95 8.30
N VAL A 35 -10.04 1.63 7.86
CA VAL A 35 -8.88 1.01 7.19
C VAL A 35 -8.18 0.00 8.11
N LEU A 36 -7.96 0.35 9.38
CA LEU A 36 -7.34 -0.54 10.36
C LEU A 36 -8.16 -1.83 10.55
N VAL A 37 -9.46 -1.69 10.84
CA VAL A 37 -10.36 -2.83 11.08
C VAL A 37 -10.47 -3.72 9.84
N ASN A 38 -10.64 -3.12 8.65
CA ASN A 38 -10.68 -3.87 7.40
C ASN A 38 -9.35 -4.61 7.15
N GLN A 39 -8.22 -4.00 7.47
CA GLN A 39 -6.90 -4.63 7.28
C GLN A 39 -6.64 -5.75 8.31
N MET A 40 -7.21 -5.68 9.52
CA MET A 40 -7.18 -6.78 10.49
C MET A 40 -7.93 -8.01 9.99
N GLY A 41 -9.00 -7.82 9.20
CA GLY A 41 -9.80 -8.87 8.60
C GLY A 41 -9.32 -9.36 7.24
N ALA A 42 -8.26 -8.78 6.66
CA ALA A 42 -7.79 -9.11 5.32
C ALA A 42 -7.02 -10.46 5.28
N PHE A 43 -7.73 -11.56 5.46
CA PHE A 43 -7.13 -12.90 5.55
C PHE A 43 -6.93 -13.57 4.19
N VAL A 44 -7.76 -13.26 3.19
CA VAL A 44 -7.83 -14.01 1.93
C VAL A 44 -6.47 -14.05 1.24
N GLN A 45 -5.81 -12.94 1.05
CA GLN A 45 -4.52 -12.91 0.34
C GLN A 45 -3.45 -13.78 1.01
N THR A 46 -3.45 -13.85 2.34
CA THR A 46 -2.43 -14.55 3.12
C THR A 46 -2.75 -16.04 3.30
N PHE A 47 -4.02 -16.37 3.50
CA PHE A 47 -4.43 -17.71 3.91
C PHE A 47 -5.18 -18.50 2.84
N LEU A 48 -5.45 -17.92 1.65
CA LEU A 48 -6.22 -18.56 0.58
C LEU A 48 -5.66 -19.93 0.16
N VAL A 49 -4.34 -20.02 0.00
CA VAL A 49 -3.70 -21.28 -0.40
C VAL A 49 -3.89 -22.35 0.67
N LEU A 50 -3.66 -21.99 1.94
CA LEU A 50 -3.84 -22.92 3.07
C LEU A 50 -5.32 -23.32 3.23
N TYR A 51 -6.24 -22.38 3.08
CA TYR A 51 -7.67 -22.65 3.11
C TYR A 51 -8.07 -23.65 2.03
N LEU A 52 -7.68 -23.43 0.78
CA LEU A 52 -8.05 -24.30 -0.34
C LEU A 52 -7.41 -25.69 -0.22
N THR A 53 -6.17 -25.77 0.25
CA THR A 53 -5.53 -27.08 0.51
C THR A 53 -6.21 -27.83 1.66
N ALA A 54 -6.67 -27.13 2.71
CA ALA A 54 -7.48 -27.71 3.78
C ALA A 54 -8.87 -28.19 3.29
N ARG A 55 -9.35 -27.66 2.16
CA ARG A 55 -10.59 -28.07 1.46
C ARG A 55 -10.32 -29.07 0.33
N GLU A 56 -9.18 -29.78 0.36
CA GLU A 56 -8.79 -30.85 -0.56
C GLU A 56 -8.55 -30.40 -2.03
N PHE A 57 -8.43 -29.08 -2.29
CA PHE A 57 -7.98 -28.60 -3.60
C PHE A 57 -6.48 -28.85 -3.78
N SER A 58 -6.06 -29.15 -5.02
CA SER A 58 -4.64 -29.31 -5.32
C SER A 58 -3.87 -28.00 -5.15
N LEU A 59 -2.55 -28.08 -4.85
CA LEU A 59 -1.66 -26.92 -4.77
C LEU A 59 -1.69 -26.08 -6.04
N GLY A 60 -1.83 -26.71 -7.22
CA GLY A 60 -1.97 -26.00 -8.49
C GLY A 60 -3.26 -25.19 -8.57
N GLN A 61 -4.38 -25.73 -8.13
CA GLN A 61 -5.66 -25.02 -8.06
C GLN A 61 -5.61 -23.87 -7.07
N ALA A 62 -5.02 -24.09 -5.88
CA ALA A 62 -4.86 -23.05 -4.87
C ALA A 62 -3.95 -21.91 -5.35
N GLY A 63 -2.84 -22.24 -6.02
CA GLY A 63 -1.95 -21.22 -6.62
C GLY A 63 -2.64 -20.44 -7.74
N PHE A 64 -3.42 -21.12 -8.59
CA PHE A 64 -4.19 -20.45 -9.64
C PHE A 64 -5.27 -19.52 -9.08
N ALA A 65 -5.93 -19.92 -8.00
CA ALA A 65 -6.89 -19.08 -7.28
C ALA A 65 -6.24 -17.83 -6.67
N LEU A 66 -5.04 -17.94 -6.07
CA LEU A 66 -4.29 -16.79 -5.57
C LEU A 66 -3.88 -15.83 -6.70
N THR A 67 -3.50 -16.37 -7.85
CA THR A 67 -3.20 -15.58 -9.05
C THR A 67 -4.43 -14.82 -9.54
N ALA A 68 -5.59 -15.49 -9.58
CA ALA A 68 -6.85 -14.88 -9.97
C ALA A 68 -7.26 -13.75 -8.99
N TYR A 69 -7.11 -13.98 -7.67
CA TYR A 69 -7.30 -12.93 -6.66
C TYR A 69 -6.39 -11.73 -6.91
N SER A 70 -5.10 -11.97 -7.13
CA SER A 70 -4.10 -10.92 -7.34
C SER A 70 -4.36 -10.11 -8.62
N ALA A 71 -4.75 -10.78 -9.70
CA ALA A 71 -5.16 -10.11 -10.94
C ALA A 71 -6.41 -9.25 -10.72
N GLY A 72 -7.43 -9.82 -10.05
CA GLY A 72 -8.62 -9.08 -9.62
C GLY A 72 -8.25 -7.85 -8.77
N ALA A 73 -7.32 -8.00 -7.83
CA ALA A 73 -6.88 -6.92 -6.94
C ALA A 73 -6.27 -5.73 -7.70
N VAL A 74 -5.40 -6.00 -8.69
CA VAL A 74 -4.79 -4.95 -9.53
C VAL A 74 -5.88 -4.25 -10.35
N LEU A 75 -6.75 -5.02 -11.02
CA LEU A 75 -7.88 -4.46 -11.79
C LEU A 75 -8.85 -3.68 -10.90
N GLY A 76 -9.11 -4.19 -9.70
CA GLY A 76 -9.95 -3.53 -8.70
C GLY A 76 -9.41 -2.17 -8.27
N THR A 77 -8.10 -2.06 -8.11
CA THR A 77 -7.46 -0.78 -7.78
C THR A 77 -7.66 0.25 -8.90
N ILE A 78 -7.53 -0.16 -10.16
CA ILE A 78 -7.75 0.70 -11.33
C ILE A 78 -9.23 1.11 -11.41
N LEU A 79 -10.14 0.12 -11.31
CA LEU A 79 -11.58 0.34 -11.31
C LEU A 79 -12.01 1.26 -10.16
N GLY A 80 -11.45 1.07 -8.97
CA GLY A 80 -11.70 1.90 -7.80
C GLY A 80 -11.35 3.37 -8.01
N GLY A 81 -10.27 3.64 -8.76
CA GLY A 81 -9.92 5.00 -9.18
C GLY A 81 -10.97 5.62 -10.09
N GLU A 82 -11.43 4.88 -11.09
CA GLU A 82 -12.48 5.35 -12.02
C GLU A 82 -13.83 5.55 -11.32
N LEU A 83 -14.23 4.59 -10.46
CA LEU A 83 -15.44 4.72 -9.65
C LEU A 83 -15.38 5.93 -8.71
N THR A 84 -14.18 6.18 -8.13
CA THR A 84 -13.98 7.35 -7.25
C THR A 84 -14.12 8.66 -8.02
N GLN A 85 -13.61 8.72 -9.24
CA GLN A 85 -13.71 9.88 -10.09
C GLN A 85 -15.19 10.16 -10.47
N ARG A 86 -15.97 9.10 -10.77
CA ARG A 86 -17.36 9.23 -11.24
C ARG A 86 -18.38 9.42 -10.11
N PHE A 87 -18.25 8.66 -9.04
CA PHE A 87 -19.25 8.57 -7.96
C PHE A 87 -18.80 9.21 -6.65
N GLY A 88 -17.54 9.64 -6.58
CA GLY A 88 -16.91 10.15 -5.37
C GLY A 88 -16.40 9.06 -4.42
N PRO A 89 -15.50 9.44 -3.49
CA PRO A 89 -14.76 8.47 -2.68
C PRO A 89 -15.64 7.69 -1.70
N ARG A 90 -16.62 8.36 -1.07
CA ARG A 90 -17.51 7.68 -0.10
C ARG A 90 -18.37 6.60 -0.77
N ALA A 91 -19.01 6.92 -1.91
CA ALA A 91 -19.84 5.96 -2.63
C ALA A 91 -19.03 4.74 -3.09
N THR A 92 -17.80 4.98 -3.56
CA THR A 92 -16.87 3.91 -3.97
C THR A 92 -16.50 3.01 -2.79
N ILE A 93 -16.16 3.56 -1.61
CA ILE A 93 -15.85 2.77 -0.41
C ILE A 93 -17.06 1.90 -0.03
N VAL A 94 -18.25 2.51 0.05
CA VAL A 94 -19.49 1.79 0.43
C VAL A 94 -19.77 0.67 -0.57
N GLY A 95 -19.78 0.96 -1.87
CA GLY A 95 -20.05 -0.03 -2.91
C GLY A 95 -19.03 -1.16 -2.93
N ALA A 96 -17.74 -0.83 -2.92
CA ALA A 96 -16.64 -1.80 -2.94
C ALA A 96 -16.68 -2.73 -1.71
N MET A 97 -16.82 -2.17 -0.51
CA MET A 97 -16.82 -2.94 0.73
C MET A 97 -18.09 -3.76 0.93
N SER A 98 -19.26 -3.26 0.52
CA SER A 98 -20.49 -4.06 0.54
C SER A 98 -20.43 -5.23 -0.45
N THR A 99 -19.95 -5.00 -1.66
CA THR A 99 -19.74 -6.06 -2.67
C THR A 99 -18.72 -7.08 -2.18
N SER A 100 -17.61 -6.62 -1.61
CA SER A 100 -16.58 -7.49 -1.00
C SER A 100 -17.20 -8.37 0.10
N ALA A 101 -17.97 -7.80 1.03
CA ALA A 101 -18.60 -8.54 2.10
C ALA A 101 -19.50 -9.68 1.60
N VAL A 102 -20.33 -9.40 0.60
CA VAL A 102 -21.21 -10.42 0.00
C VAL A 102 -20.40 -11.54 -0.67
N ILE A 103 -19.41 -11.17 -1.48
CA ILE A 103 -18.62 -12.17 -2.22
C ILE A 103 -17.81 -13.03 -1.25
N LEU A 104 -17.15 -12.42 -0.25
CA LEU A 104 -16.37 -13.15 0.75
C LEU A 104 -17.24 -14.12 1.56
N ALA A 105 -18.45 -13.71 1.96
CA ALA A 105 -19.37 -14.58 2.67
C ALA A 105 -19.86 -15.78 1.82
N LEU A 106 -19.83 -15.66 0.48
CA LEU A 106 -20.21 -16.74 -0.43
C LEU A 106 -19.07 -17.73 -0.69
N VAL A 107 -17.78 -17.34 -0.53
CA VAL A 107 -16.63 -18.22 -0.84
C VAL A 107 -16.71 -19.57 -0.13
N PRO A 108 -17.01 -19.69 1.18
CA PRO A 108 -17.13 -20.98 1.85
C PRO A 108 -18.16 -21.90 1.22
N THR A 109 -19.31 -21.37 0.81
CA THR A 109 -20.39 -22.16 0.18
C THR A 109 -20.02 -22.64 -1.24
N LEU A 110 -19.10 -21.96 -1.90
CA LEU A 110 -18.59 -22.32 -3.24
C LEU A 110 -17.39 -23.26 -3.19
N SER A 111 -16.79 -23.48 -2.01
CA SER A 111 -15.61 -24.34 -1.85
C SER A 111 -15.93 -25.84 -1.87
N GLY A 112 -17.10 -26.23 -2.38
CA GLY A 112 -17.50 -27.63 -2.53
C GLY A 112 -17.01 -28.28 -3.83
N PRO A 113 -17.06 -29.63 -3.91
CA PRO A 113 -16.61 -30.37 -5.07
C PRO A 113 -17.38 -29.99 -6.35
N GLY A 114 -16.69 -29.97 -7.49
CA GLY A 114 -17.26 -29.63 -8.79
C GLY A 114 -17.55 -28.18 -9.07
N ARG A 115 -17.30 -27.26 -8.12
CA ARG A 115 -17.60 -25.82 -8.24
C ARG A 115 -16.37 -24.93 -8.41
N PHE A 116 -15.19 -25.50 -8.72
CA PHE A 116 -13.94 -24.75 -8.79
C PHE A 116 -14.01 -23.53 -9.72
N GLY A 117 -14.69 -23.62 -10.86
CA GLY A 117 -14.84 -22.48 -11.78
C GLY A 117 -15.61 -21.30 -11.15
N LEU A 118 -16.71 -21.59 -10.43
CA LEU A 118 -17.47 -20.56 -9.71
C LEU A 118 -16.68 -19.98 -8.54
N LEU A 119 -15.98 -20.83 -7.79
CA LEU A 119 -15.08 -20.42 -6.73
C LEU A 119 -13.97 -19.48 -7.25
N LEU A 120 -13.35 -19.85 -8.36
CA LEU A 120 -12.31 -19.03 -8.99
C LEU A 120 -12.83 -17.65 -9.41
N ALA A 121 -14.02 -17.61 -10.02
CA ALA A 121 -14.67 -16.34 -10.37
C ALA A 121 -14.99 -15.50 -9.12
N ALA A 122 -15.52 -16.11 -8.06
CA ALA A 122 -15.78 -15.42 -6.79
C ALA A 122 -14.50 -14.88 -6.16
N ILE A 123 -13.41 -15.64 -6.16
CA ILE A 123 -12.10 -15.21 -5.63
C ILE A 123 -11.52 -14.05 -6.45
N ALA A 124 -11.60 -14.09 -7.78
CA ALA A 124 -11.16 -12.99 -8.63
C ALA A 124 -11.98 -11.71 -8.38
N LEU A 125 -13.31 -11.84 -8.27
CA LEU A 125 -14.21 -10.74 -7.93
C LEU A 125 -13.99 -10.24 -6.50
N ALA A 126 -13.67 -11.11 -5.54
CA ALA A 126 -13.28 -10.72 -4.19
C ALA A 126 -12.02 -9.84 -4.23
N GLY A 127 -10.98 -10.25 -4.95
CA GLY A 127 -9.78 -9.44 -5.15
C GLY A 127 -10.08 -8.07 -5.75
N LEU A 128 -10.93 -8.03 -6.79
CA LEU A 128 -11.37 -6.79 -7.43
C LEU A 128 -12.12 -5.89 -6.46
N ALA A 129 -13.11 -6.42 -5.73
CA ALA A 129 -13.91 -5.62 -4.81
C ALA A 129 -13.09 -5.14 -3.60
N THR A 130 -12.31 -6.04 -2.96
CA THR A 130 -11.52 -5.71 -1.76
C THR A 130 -10.45 -4.66 -2.00
N GLN A 131 -9.95 -4.48 -3.22
CA GLN A 131 -8.91 -3.49 -3.50
C GLN A 131 -9.46 -2.19 -4.10
N SER A 132 -10.71 -2.17 -4.58
CA SER A 132 -11.34 -0.98 -5.18
C SER A 132 -11.52 0.19 -4.20
N TYR A 133 -11.60 -0.06 -2.88
CA TYR A 133 -11.75 1.01 -1.89
C TYR A 133 -10.46 1.82 -1.67
N ARG A 134 -9.29 1.26 -1.94
CA ARG A 134 -8.00 1.87 -1.59
C ARG A 134 -7.77 3.24 -2.21
N PRO A 135 -7.92 3.44 -3.54
CA PRO A 135 -7.79 4.77 -4.12
C PRO A 135 -8.84 5.75 -3.58
N ALA A 136 -10.07 5.28 -3.33
CA ALA A 136 -11.12 6.09 -2.73
C ALA A 136 -10.77 6.57 -1.31
N ALA A 137 -10.24 5.67 -0.48
CA ALA A 137 -9.77 6.02 0.86
C ALA A 137 -8.61 7.03 0.83
N ALA A 138 -7.68 6.88 -0.12
CA ALA A 138 -6.56 7.81 -0.29
C ALA A 138 -7.00 9.19 -0.80
N VAL A 139 -7.95 9.24 -1.74
CA VAL A 139 -8.57 10.51 -2.20
C VAL A 139 -9.27 11.19 -1.03
N LEU A 140 -10.16 10.49 -0.32
CA LEU A 140 -10.90 11.04 0.81
C LEU A 140 -9.97 11.55 1.91
N LEU A 141 -8.89 10.82 2.21
CA LEU A 141 -7.86 11.28 3.16
C LEU A 141 -7.24 12.59 2.69
N SER A 142 -6.86 12.68 1.42
CA SER A 142 -6.22 13.89 0.86
C SER A 142 -7.16 15.10 0.85
N ASP A 143 -8.46 14.88 0.72
CA ASP A 143 -9.47 15.93 0.68
C ASP A 143 -9.86 16.43 2.09
N LEU A 144 -9.69 15.58 3.11
CA LEU A 144 -9.99 15.90 4.51
C LEU A 144 -8.83 16.57 5.25
N ILE A 145 -7.62 16.52 4.71
CA ILE A 145 -6.40 17.03 5.36
C ILE A 145 -5.82 18.18 4.54
N PRO A 146 -5.46 19.32 5.17
CA PRO A 146 -4.75 20.41 4.49
C PRO A 146 -3.47 19.92 3.80
N ASP A 147 -3.11 20.55 2.69
CA ASP A 147 -1.96 20.15 1.85
C ASP A 147 -0.64 20.07 2.62
N GLU A 148 -0.41 20.98 3.55
CA GLU A 148 0.78 21.02 4.44
C GLU A 148 0.89 19.80 5.38
N HIS A 149 -0.24 19.12 5.66
CA HIS A 149 -0.31 17.93 6.51
C HIS A 149 -0.54 16.62 5.75
N ARG A 150 -0.61 16.68 4.41
CA ARG A 150 -0.92 15.51 3.55
C ARG A 150 0.06 14.35 3.77
N VAL A 151 1.37 14.63 3.79
CA VAL A 151 2.40 13.60 4.02
C VAL A 151 2.21 12.90 5.37
N MET A 152 1.85 13.67 6.41
CA MET A 152 1.55 13.12 7.73
C MET A 152 0.28 12.25 7.72
N GLY A 153 -0.75 12.68 6.98
CA GLY A 153 -1.98 11.89 6.79
C GLY A 153 -1.72 10.52 6.16
N PHE A 154 -0.91 10.48 5.10
CA PHE A 154 -0.52 9.21 4.47
C PHE A 154 0.37 8.34 5.36
N SER A 155 1.22 8.93 6.20
CA SER A 155 1.96 8.20 7.23
C SER A 155 1.01 7.53 8.23
N MET A 156 -0.01 8.25 8.72
CA MET A 156 -1.03 7.68 9.61
C MET A 156 -1.81 6.55 8.93
N MET A 157 -2.17 6.69 7.66
CA MET A 157 -2.83 5.62 6.90
C MET A 157 -1.94 4.37 6.79
N ARG A 158 -0.65 4.53 6.55
CA ARG A 158 0.31 3.41 6.51
C ARG A 158 0.43 2.71 7.86
N ILE A 159 0.45 3.46 8.97
CA ILE A 159 0.45 2.89 10.32
C ILE A 159 -0.83 2.07 10.55
N ALA A 160 -2.00 2.58 10.15
CA ALA A 160 -3.25 1.84 10.26
C ALA A 160 -3.23 0.54 9.44
N MET A 161 -2.73 0.60 8.19
CA MET A 161 -2.59 -0.58 7.33
C MET A 161 -1.60 -1.61 7.91
N ASN A 162 -0.42 -1.17 8.33
CA ASN A 162 0.61 -2.06 8.88
C ASN A 162 0.19 -2.63 10.24
N GLY A 163 -0.47 -1.83 11.09
CA GLY A 163 -1.01 -2.29 12.37
C GLY A 163 -2.08 -3.38 12.18
N GLY A 164 -3.00 -3.18 11.24
CA GLY A 164 -3.99 -4.19 10.87
C GLY A 164 -3.36 -5.47 10.32
N ALA A 165 -2.40 -5.33 9.39
CA ALA A 165 -1.69 -6.46 8.80
C ALA A 165 -0.86 -7.25 9.83
N ALA A 166 -0.31 -6.60 10.85
CA ALA A 166 0.42 -7.27 11.93
C ALA A 166 -0.51 -8.09 12.85
N LEU A 167 -1.74 -7.62 13.05
CA LEU A 167 -2.72 -8.31 13.88
C LEU A 167 -3.44 -9.44 13.14
N SER A 168 -3.58 -9.33 11.82
CA SER A 168 -4.32 -10.28 10.99
C SER A 168 -3.87 -11.75 11.17
N PRO A 169 -2.57 -12.12 11.13
CA PRO A 169 -2.16 -13.51 11.34
C PRO A 169 -2.45 -14.05 12.74
N LEU A 170 -2.41 -13.19 13.76
CA LEU A 170 -2.72 -13.59 15.15
C LEU A 170 -4.21 -13.93 15.30
N ILE A 171 -5.07 -13.12 14.70
CA ILE A 171 -6.50 -13.36 14.66
C ILE A 171 -6.80 -14.64 13.87
N ALA A 172 -6.18 -14.78 12.68
CA ALA A 172 -6.35 -15.95 11.84
C ALA A 172 -5.96 -17.24 12.56
N ALA A 173 -4.86 -17.25 13.30
CA ALA A 173 -4.42 -18.43 14.07
C ALA A 173 -5.48 -18.90 15.08
N GLY A 174 -6.19 -17.97 15.74
CA GLY A 174 -7.29 -18.31 16.64
C GLY A 174 -8.52 -18.85 15.89
N LEU A 175 -8.87 -18.25 14.76
CA LEU A 175 -10.04 -18.66 13.96
C LEU A 175 -9.87 -20.04 13.34
N ILE A 176 -8.71 -20.35 12.80
CA ILE A 176 -8.38 -21.65 12.17
C ILE A 176 -8.51 -22.81 13.16
N LEU A 177 -8.26 -22.59 14.44
CA LEU A 177 -8.46 -23.62 15.46
C LEU A 177 -9.93 -24.01 15.65
N VAL A 178 -10.86 -23.14 15.28
CA VAL A 178 -12.31 -23.36 15.38
C VAL A 178 -12.87 -23.84 14.03
N ASP A 179 -12.74 -23.03 13.00
CA ASP A 179 -13.16 -23.35 11.63
C ASP A 179 -12.45 -22.43 10.62
N TRP A 180 -12.01 -23.00 9.49
CA TRP A 180 -11.38 -22.26 8.40
C TRP A 180 -12.31 -21.26 7.71
N ASP A 181 -13.61 -21.51 7.68
CA ASP A 181 -14.60 -20.63 7.05
C ASP A 181 -14.75 -19.30 7.80
N LEU A 182 -14.41 -19.28 9.10
CA LEU A 182 -14.45 -18.06 9.91
C LEU A 182 -13.49 -16.98 9.37
N LEU A 183 -12.42 -17.35 8.65
CA LEU A 183 -11.56 -16.36 8.00
C LEU A 183 -12.35 -15.50 7.01
N PHE A 184 -13.18 -16.14 6.19
CA PHE A 184 -13.98 -15.43 5.18
C PHE A 184 -15.15 -14.69 5.79
N TYR A 185 -15.82 -15.26 6.79
CA TYR A 185 -16.94 -14.60 7.48
C TYR A 185 -16.46 -13.38 8.26
N LEU A 186 -15.31 -13.43 8.92
CA LEU A 186 -14.78 -12.27 9.63
C LEU A 186 -14.26 -11.19 8.66
N ASP A 187 -13.60 -11.58 7.55
CA ASP A 187 -13.22 -10.64 6.49
C ASP A 187 -14.47 -9.95 5.91
N ALA A 188 -15.53 -10.72 5.61
CA ALA A 188 -16.81 -10.17 5.17
C ALA A 188 -17.43 -9.22 6.22
N ALA A 189 -17.39 -9.57 7.50
CA ALA A 189 -17.92 -8.75 8.59
C ALA A 189 -17.14 -7.45 8.76
N THR A 190 -15.80 -7.47 8.68
CA THR A 190 -14.98 -6.26 8.74
C THR A 190 -15.18 -5.37 7.52
N ALA A 191 -15.33 -5.94 6.32
CA ALA A 191 -15.66 -5.20 5.11
C ALA A 191 -17.05 -4.53 5.23
N LEU A 192 -18.07 -5.26 5.69
CA LEU A 192 -19.41 -4.71 5.94
C LEU A 192 -19.37 -3.61 7.01
N GLY A 193 -18.65 -3.84 8.09
CA GLY A 193 -18.44 -2.85 9.16
C GLY A 193 -17.83 -1.55 8.62
N TYR A 194 -16.84 -1.67 7.74
CA TYR A 194 -16.23 -0.50 7.09
C TYR A 194 -17.21 0.17 6.10
N ALA A 195 -18.01 -0.59 5.35
CA ALA A 195 -19.05 -0.03 4.49
C ALA A 195 -20.08 0.77 5.30
N LEU A 196 -20.57 0.24 6.42
CA LEU A 196 -21.51 0.90 7.32
C LEU A 196 -20.90 2.16 7.96
N LEU A 197 -19.66 2.08 8.43
CA LEU A 197 -18.93 3.23 8.95
C LEU A 197 -18.81 4.32 7.88
N ALA A 198 -18.43 3.95 6.64
CA ALA A 198 -18.33 4.89 5.55
C ALA A 198 -19.68 5.53 5.21
N LEU A 199 -20.75 4.72 5.22
CA LEU A 199 -22.11 5.17 4.94
C LEU A 199 -22.64 6.17 5.98
N THR A 200 -22.29 5.99 7.25
CA THR A 200 -22.85 6.77 8.36
C THR A 200 -21.97 7.94 8.79
N LEU A 201 -20.65 7.77 8.83
CA LEU A 201 -19.72 8.69 9.49
C LEU A 201 -18.80 9.46 8.54
N LEU A 202 -18.61 9.00 7.27
CA LEU A 202 -17.76 9.72 6.33
C LEU A 202 -18.55 10.77 5.55
N PRO A 203 -17.97 11.94 5.27
CA PRO A 203 -18.66 13.01 4.54
C PRO A 203 -18.90 12.64 3.08
N LYS A 204 -19.96 13.19 2.51
CA LYS A 204 -20.18 13.15 1.07
C LYS A 204 -19.31 14.23 0.42
N VAL A 205 -18.17 13.82 -0.13
CA VAL A 205 -17.40 14.68 -1.03
C VAL A 205 -17.94 14.43 -2.43
N ALA A 206 -18.36 15.49 -3.10
CA ALA A 206 -18.87 15.40 -4.46
C ALA A 206 -17.77 14.91 -5.41
N ALA A 207 -18.15 14.12 -6.41
CA ALA A 207 -17.26 13.85 -7.54
C ALA A 207 -16.92 15.20 -8.22
N PRO A 208 -15.69 15.35 -8.77
CA PRO A 208 -15.36 16.52 -9.58
C PRO A 208 -16.43 16.73 -10.65
N ARG A 209 -16.87 17.98 -10.86
CA ARG A 209 -17.86 18.27 -11.88
C ARG A 209 -17.28 18.07 -13.28
N GLU A 210 -18.10 17.59 -14.21
CA GLU A 210 -17.71 17.45 -15.63
C GLU A 210 -17.23 18.77 -16.25
N GLU A 211 -17.65 19.92 -15.70
CA GLU A 211 -17.21 21.25 -16.12
C GLU A 211 -15.69 21.48 -15.91
N GLU A 212 -15.09 20.93 -14.86
CA GLU A 212 -13.63 20.98 -14.64
C GLU A 212 -12.87 20.03 -15.61
N GLU A 213 -13.53 18.96 -16.10
CA GLU A 213 -12.95 18.09 -17.15
C GLU A 213 -12.95 18.80 -18.52
N VAL A 214 -13.92 19.68 -18.78
CA VAL A 214 -14.04 20.41 -20.05
C VAL A 214 -13.04 21.57 -20.12
N GLU A 215 -12.78 22.30 -19.04
CA GLU A 215 -11.75 23.37 -19.03
C GLU A 215 -10.33 22.80 -19.23
N THR A 216 -10.04 21.60 -18.71
CA THR A 216 -8.76 20.93 -18.97
C THR A 216 -8.69 20.24 -20.34
N ALA A 217 -9.85 20.00 -20.98
CA ALA A 217 -9.95 19.39 -22.31
C ALA A 217 -9.81 20.40 -23.48
N ASP A 218 -9.99 21.70 -23.22
CA ASP A 218 -9.86 22.76 -24.23
C ASP A 218 -8.40 23.20 -24.48
N GLU A 219 -7.42 22.69 -23.72
CA GLU A 219 -6.02 22.84 -24.15
C GLU A 219 -5.74 22.02 -25.41
N PRO A 220 -5.09 22.61 -26.43
CA PRO A 220 -4.80 21.90 -27.69
C PRO A 220 -3.87 20.72 -27.45
N GLY A 221 -4.42 19.53 -27.32
CA GLY A 221 -3.68 18.26 -27.05
C GLY A 221 -4.41 17.24 -26.18
N VAL A 222 -5.50 17.59 -25.49
CA VAL A 222 -6.20 16.79 -24.49
C VAL A 222 -7.39 15.97 -25.05
N ARG A 223 -7.42 15.69 -26.37
CA ARG A 223 -8.43 14.79 -26.99
C ARG A 223 -8.22 13.28 -26.71
N GLY A 224 -7.47 12.92 -25.68
CA GLY A 224 -7.33 11.54 -25.20
C GLY A 224 -7.78 11.48 -23.75
N GLY A 225 -8.57 10.47 -23.37
CA GLY A 225 -9.08 10.31 -22.00
C GLY A 225 -7.97 10.45 -20.94
N ALA A 226 -8.33 10.72 -19.68
CA ALA A 226 -7.40 11.07 -18.59
C ALA A 226 -6.25 10.05 -18.37
N TYR A 227 -6.42 8.79 -18.78
CA TYR A 227 -5.31 7.82 -18.84
C TYR A 227 -4.29 8.13 -19.95
N ALA A 228 -4.71 8.71 -21.06
CA ALA A 228 -3.78 9.15 -22.10
C ALA A 228 -2.89 10.29 -21.62
N LEU A 229 -3.38 11.19 -20.76
CA LEU A 229 -2.58 12.20 -20.08
C LEU A 229 -1.54 11.55 -19.16
N LEU A 230 -1.92 10.57 -18.36
CA LEU A 230 -1.03 9.83 -17.48
C LEU A 230 0.11 9.16 -18.25
N PHE A 231 -0.18 8.51 -19.38
CA PHE A 231 0.85 7.88 -20.24
C PHE A 231 1.72 8.88 -21.00
N ARG A 232 1.31 10.13 -21.13
CA ARG A 232 2.12 11.22 -21.70
C ARG A 232 2.95 11.96 -20.67
N ASP A 233 2.61 11.84 -19.38
CA ASP A 233 3.39 12.42 -18.29
C ASP A 233 4.64 11.56 -18.00
N GLY A 234 5.73 11.81 -18.74
CA GLY A 234 6.98 11.08 -18.57
C GLY A 234 7.58 11.18 -17.16
N ARG A 235 7.27 12.25 -16.41
CA ARG A 235 7.72 12.38 -15.01
C ARG A 235 6.93 11.44 -14.10
N TYR A 236 5.62 11.39 -14.30
CA TYR A 236 4.79 10.46 -13.53
C TYR A 236 5.10 9.00 -13.88
N LEU A 237 5.40 8.69 -15.14
CA LEU A 237 5.87 7.36 -15.53
C LEU A 237 7.20 7.00 -14.85
N ALA A 238 8.16 7.93 -14.78
CA ALA A 238 9.39 7.70 -14.02
C ALA A 238 9.09 7.46 -12.52
N PHE A 239 8.17 8.23 -11.94
CA PHE A 239 7.69 7.99 -10.57
C PHE A 239 7.09 6.58 -10.41
N LEU A 240 6.25 6.12 -11.34
CA LEU A 240 5.66 4.77 -11.32
C LEU A 240 6.72 3.66 -11.45
N VAL A 241 7.76 3.86 -12.27
CA VAL A 241 8.91 2.94 -12.34
C VAL A 241 9.62 2.84 -10.99
N SER A 242 9.83 3.98 -10.32
CA SER A 242 10.38 3.98 -8.95
C SER A 242 9.52 3.21 -7.97
N VAL A 243 8.20 3.36 -8.04
CA VAL A 243 7.23 2.64 -7.20
C VAL A 243 7.31 1.13 -7.45
N LEU A 244 7.35 0.70 -8.72
CA LEU A 244 7.45 -0.71 -9.09
C LEU A 244 8.72 -1.35 -8.54
N PHE A 245 9.87 -0.74 -8.80
CA PHE A 245 11.15 -1.26 -8.33
C PHE A 245 11.26 -1.21 -6.81
N GLY A 246 10.74 -0.15 -6.19
CA GLY A 246 10.64 -0.08 -4.73
C GLY A 246 9.82 -1.21 -4.13
N ALA A 247 8.67 -1.56 -4.72
CA ALA A 247 7.84 -2.68 -4.29
C ALA A 247 8.53 -4.04 -4.49
N LEU A 248 9.21 -4.24 -5.63
CA LEU A 248 9.98 -5.45 -5.90
C LEU A 248 11.12 -5.64 -4.88
N ILE A 249 11.85 -4.59 -4.54
CA ILE A 249 12.90 -4.62 -3.52
C ILE A 249 12.31 -4.91 -2.13
N TYR A 250 11.20 -4.22 -1.79
CA TYR A 250 10.52 -4.38 -0.50
C TYR A 250 10.14 -5.85 -0.25
N VAL A 251 9.61 -6.53 -1.26
CA VAL A 251 9.16 -7.93 -1.14
C VAL A 251 10.33 -8.88 -0.86
N GLN A 252 11.55 -8.59 -1.33
CA GLN A 252 12.70 -9.49 -1.10
C GLN A 252 13.09 -9.60 0.39
N TYR A 253 12.77 -8.59 1.18
CA TYR A 253 12.87 -8.65 2.63
C TYR A 253 11.99 -9.75 3.26
N THR A 254 10.85 -10.08 2.65
CA THR A 254 9.94 -11.12 3.15
C THR A 254 10.08 -12.46 2.42
N VAL A 255 10.72 -12.51 1.27
CA VAL A 255 10.82 -13.72 0.43
C VAL A 255 12.26 -14.26 0.38
N ALA A 256 13.21 -13.45 -0.06
CA ALA A 256 14.59 -13.91 -0.23
C ALA A 256 15.40 -13.94 1.09
N LEU A 257 15.12 -13.02 2.01
CA LEU A 257 15.85 -12.98 3.29
C LEU A 257 15.65 -14.23 4.14
N PRO A 258 14.44 -14.80 4.34
CA PRO A 258 14.30 -16.06 5.09
C PRO A 258 14.99 -17.22 4.40
N LEU A 259 15.03 -17.28 3.05
CA LEU A 259 15.77 -18.30 2.32
C LEU A 259 17.27 -18.22 2.63
N LYS A 260 17.84 -17.03 2.59
CA LYS A 260 19.24 -16.78 2.97
C LYS A 260 19.53 -17.19 4.41
N ILE A 261 18.71 -16.76 5.36
CA ILE A 261 18.88 -17.05 6.78
C ILE A 261 18.90 -18.56 7.03
N THR A 262 18.01 -19.30 6.35
CA THR A 262 17.94 -20.76 6.47
C THR A 262 19.14 -21.45 5.81
N GLU A 263 19.55 -21.01 4.62
CA GLU A 263 20.68 -21.59 3.87
C GLU A 263 22.02 -21.36 4.58
N GLU A 264 22.20 -20.21 5.23
CA GLU A 264 23.40 -19.91 6.04
C GLU A 264 23.39 -20.55 7.44
N GLY A 265 22.37 -21.37 7.75
CA GLY A 265 22.28 -22.11 9.02
C GLY A 265 21.94 -21.25 10.25
N HIS A 266 21.45 -20.03 10.03
CA HIS A 266 20.96 -19.21 11.14
C HIS A 266 19.59 -19.71 11.64
N PRO A 267 19.30 -19.54 12.95
CA PRO A 267 18.02 -19.99 13.51
C PRO A 267 16.84 -19.17 12.90
N ALA A 268 15.73 -19.84 12.61
CA ALA A 268 14.50 -19.19 12.12
C ALA A 268 14.00 -18.06 13.05
N ALA A 269 14.33 -18.14 14.34
CA ALA A 269 14.05 -17.10 15.32
C ALA A 269 14.69 -15.74 14.95
N LEU A 270 15.84 -15.74 14.25
CA LEU A 270 16.47 -14.50 13.77
C LEU A 270 15.54 -13.78 12.80
N TYR A 271 14.95 -14.48 11.81
CA TYR A 271 14.02 -13.88 10.86
C TYR A 271 12.77 -13.33 11.55
N SER A 272 12.18 -14.12 12.45
CA SER A 272 11.00 -13.67 13.22
C SER A 272 11.32 -12.45 14.07
N GLY A 273 12.49 -12.41 14.69
CA GLY A 273 12.98 -11.26 15.47
C GLY A 273 13.16 -10.01 14.61
N VAL A 274 13.75 -10.16 13.42
CA VAL A 274 13.94 -9.07 12.44
C VAL A 274 12.60 -8.52 11.96
N LEU A 275 11.63 -9.37 11.63
CA LEU A 275 10.28 -8.95 11.22
C LEU A 275 9.55 -8.19 12.33
N THR A 276 9.60 -8.73 13.55
CA THR A 276 8.94 -8.11 14.70
C THR A 276 9.58 -6.76 15.03
N ALA A 277 10.90 -6.69 15.10
CA ALA A 277 11.63 -5.46 15.36
C ALA A 277 11.32 -4.38 14.30
N SER A 278 11.29 -4.76 13.01
CA SER A 278 10.95 -3.86 11.90
C SER A 278 9.55 -3.31 12.03
N SER A 279 8.58 -4.15 12.36
CA SER A 279 7.18 -3.75 12.54
C SER A 279 7.02 -2.80 13.73
N VAL A 280 7.70 -3.09 14.84
CA VAL A 280 7.70 -2.22 16.04
C VAL A 280 8.33 -0.87 15.73
N ILE A 281 9.50 -0.86 15.07
CA ILE A 281 10.17 0.39 14.67
C ILE A 281 9.28 1.20 13.73
N LEU A 282 8.66 0.57 12.73
CA LEU A 282 7.73 1.22 11.81
C LEU A 282 6.57 1.88 12.56
N ILE A 283 5.90 1.16 13.44
CA ILE A 283 4.72 1.68 14.16
C ILE A 283 5.12 2.83 15.12
N LEU A 284 6.21 2.69 15.84
CA LEU A 284 6.62 3.65 16.87
C LEU A 284 7.34 4.87 16.31
N CYS A 285 8.14 4.70 15.26
CA CYS A 285 9.04 5.74 14.76
C CYS A 285 8.54 6.45 13.50
N GLU A 286 7.59 5.88 12.74
CA GLU A 286 7.18 6.43 11.44
C GLU A 286 6.70 7.88 11.53
N LEU A 287 5.81 8.21 12.47
CA LEU A 287 5.32 9.59 12.61
C LEU A 287 6.42 10.56 13.03
N LYS A 288 7.34 10.14 13.88
CA LYS A 288 8.46 10.98 14.30
C LYS A 288 9.39 11.27 13.11
N ILE A 289 9.78 10.24 12.36
CA ILE A 289 10.61 10.40 11.16
C ILE A 289 9.88 11.24 10.11
N THR A 290 8.61 10.95 9.84
CA THR A 290 7.78 11.73 8.91
C THR A 290 7.70 13.21 9.32
N SER A 291 7.67 13.53 10.60
CA SER A 291 7.63 14.93 11.10
C SER A 291 8.88 15.74 10.70
N TYR A 292 10.01 15.08 10.51
CA TYR A 292 11.23 15.72 9.98
C TYR A 292 11.24 15.70 8.43
N VAL A 293 10.94 14.55 7.85
CA VAL A 293 11.01 14.31 6.40
C VAL A 293 9.99 15.15 5.63
N LYS A 294 8.81 15.44 6.18
CA LYS A 294 7.79 16.31 5.55
C LYS A 294 8.29 17.69 5.17
N ASN A 295 9.34 18.17 5.82
CA ASN A 295 9.96 19.48 5.54
C ASN A 295 11.04 19.39 4.44
N TRP A 296 11.40 18.18 4.01
CA TRP A 296 12.37 17.99 2.94
C TRP A 296 11.70 18.19 1.57
N LYS A 297 12.52 18.51 0.57
CA LYS A 297 12.03 18.55 -0.81
C LYS A 297 11.58 17.12 -1.19
N PRO A 298 10.38 16.94 -1.79
CA PRO A 298 9.83 15.60 -2.07
C PRO A 298 10.81 14.68 -2.82
N TYR A 299 11.56 15.22 -3.79
CA TYR A 299 12.53 14.44 -4.54
C TYR A 299 13.74 13.99 -3.69
N VAL A 300 14.08 14.71 -2.60
CA VAL A 300 15.15 14.29 -1.66
C VAL A 300 14.66 13.16 -0.78
N ALA A 301 13.46 13.29 -0.21
CA ALA A 301 12.85 12.26 0.63
C ALA A 301 12.61 10.97 -0.18
N GLY A 302 11.98 11.09 -1.36
CA GLY A 302 11.68 9.95 -2.22
C GLY A 302 12.94 9.24 -2.73
N ALA A 303 13.84 9.97 -3.38
CA ALA A 303 15.08 9.38 -3.93
C ALA A 303 16.01 8.85 -2.84
N GLY A 304 16.24 9.65 -1.78
CA GLY A 304 17.13 9.27 -0.67
C GLY A 304 16.63 8.05 0.09
N GLY A 305 15.33 8.04 0.42
CA GLY A 305 14.71 6.92 1.11
C GLY A 305 14.68 5.63 0.27
N THR A 306 14.35 5.72 -1.02
CA THR A 306 14.35 4.56 -1.93
C THR A 306 15.77 4.01 -2.14
N ALA A 307 16.77 4.90 -2.29
CA ALA A 307 18.16 4.48 -2.38
C ALA A 307 18.63 3.81 -1.07
N LEU A 308 18.29 4.36 0.09
CA LEU A 308 18.63 3.79 1.39
C LEU A 308 17.99 2.41 1.60
N MET A 309 16.73 2.25 1.16
CA MET A 309 16.04 0.95 1.14
C MET A 309 16.80 -0.06 0.27
N GLY A 310 17.20 0.34 -0.95
CA GLY A 310 17.98 -0.50 -1.87
C GLY A 310 19.36 -0.88 -1.29
N ILE A 311 20.05 0.06 -0.65
CA ILE A 311 21.34 -0.19 0.04
C ILE A 311 21.15 -1.19 1.18
N GLY A 312 20.10 -1.01 2.01
CA GLY A 312 19.77 -1.93 3.10
C GLY A 312 19.57 -3.37 2.60
N VAL A 313 18.78 -3.55 1.55
CA VAL A 313 18.52 -4.87 0.96
C VAL A 313 19.77 -5.42 0.25
N ALA A 314 20.53 -4.60 -0.48
CA ALA A 314 21.80 -5.02 -1.09
C ALA A 314 22.84 -5.49 -0.07
N GLY A 315 22.84 -4.88 1.12
CA GLY A 315 23.72 -5.23 2.22
C GLY A 315 23.56 -6.65 2.72
N TYR A 316 22.42 -7.30 2.50
CA TYR A 316 22.26 -8.73 2.81
C TYR A 316 23.18 -9.63 1.98
N GLY A 317 23.68 -9.15 0.84
CA GLY A 317 24.67 -9.87 0.00
C GLY A 317 26.11 -9.80 0.51
N LEU A 318 26.39 -9.05 1.56
CA LEU A 318 27.75 -8.94 2.10
C LEU A 318 28.21 -10.28 2.69
N PRO A 319 29.50 -10.62 2.50
CA PRO A 319 30.05 -11.90 2.93
C PRO A 319 30.20 -12.05 4.46
N PHE A 320 29.91 -11.00 5.20
CA PHE A 320 29.97 -11.00 6.68
C PHE A 320 28.69 -11.57 7.30
N GLY A 321 28.30 -12.79 6.98
CA GLY A 321 27.07 -13.47 7.39
C GLY A 321 26.77 -13.52 8.91
N SER A 322 27.04 -12.44 9.65
CA SER A 322 26.69 -12.33 11.06
C SER A 322 25.27 -11.82 11.22
N SER A 323 24.57 -12.29 12.24
CA SER A 323 23.24 -11.78 12.62
C SER A 323 23.23 -10.25 12.79
N VAL A 324 24.35 -9.65 13.21
CA VAL A 324 24.51 -8.20 13.37
C VAL A 324 24.42 -7.48 12.02
N THR A 325 25.04 -8.02 10.97
CA THR A 325 24.95 -7.44 9.60
C THR A 325 23.52 -7.47 9.09
N ILE A 326 22.80 -8.59 9.28
CA ILE A 326 21.40 -8.72 8.88
C ILE A 326 20.54 -7.67 9.60
N VAL A 327 20.72 -7.51 10.90
CA VAL A 327 19.99 -6.51 11.70
C VAL A 327 20.32 -5.09 11.23
N ALA A 328 21.60 -4.75 11.03
CA ALA A 328 22.02 -3.43 10.57
C ALA A 328 21.44 -3.09 9.18
N CYS A 329 21.50 -4.02 8.24
CA CYS A 329 20.91 -3.89 6.91
C CYS A 329 19.39 -3.71 6.96
N THR A 330 18.72 -4.43 7.88
CA THR A 330 17.28 -4.28 8.10
C THR A 330 16.94 -2.89 8.67
N VAL A 331 17.73 -2.37 9.59
CA VAL A 331 17.52 -1.00 10.10
C VAL A 331 17.65 0.01 8.97
N LEU A 332 18.65 -0.10 8.10
CA LEU A 332 18.79 0.78 6.93
C LEU A 332 17.60 0.66 5.99
N PHE A 333 17.15 -0.58 5.71
CA PHE A 333 15.95 -0.83 4.92
C PHE A 333 14.72 -0.13 5.50
N VAL A 334 14.44 -0.33 6.78
CA VAL A 334 13.27 0.24 7.48
C VAL A 334 13.35 1.78 7.50
N LEU A 335 14.52 2.35 7.75
CA LEU A 335 14.72 3.81 7.66
C LEU A 335 14.45 4.33 6.25
N GLY A 336 14.89 3.62 5.22
CA GLY A 336 14.57 3.93 3.83
C GLY A 336 13.08 3.93 3.55
N VAL A 337 12.35 2.92 4.02
CA VAL A 337 10.90 2.78 3.89
C VAL A 337 10.16 3.93 4.59
N MET A 338 10.59 4.30 5.82
CA MET A 338 9.99 5.41 6.57
C MET A 338 10.29 6.78 5.97
N THR A 339 11.43 6.94 5.32
CA THR A 339 11.84 8.21 4.70
C THR A 339 11.11 8.44 3.38
N SER A 340 11.04 7.43 2.50
CA SER A 340 10.40 7.58 1.18
C SER A 340 8.88 7.38 1.23
N GLY A 341 8.41 6.39 1.99
CA GLY A 341 7.04 5.90 1.93
C GLY A 341 5.96 6.98 2.04
N PRO A 342 5.91 7.79 3.11
CA PRO A 342 4.87 8.80 3.26
C PRO A 342 4.81 9.79 2.09
N THR A 343 5.97 10.23 1.59
CA THR A 343 6.07 11.15 0.46
C THR A 343 5.64 10.48 -0.85
N MET A 344 6.07 9.24 -1.10
CA MET A 344 5.69 8.49 -2.30
C MET A 344 4.19 8.23 -2.36
N PHE A 345 3.56 7.91 -1.24
CA PHE A 345 2.10 7.71 -1.17
C PHE A 345 1.31 9.02 -1.25
N ALA A 346 1.86 10.13 -0.77
CA ALA A 346 1.21 11.44 -0.81
C ALA A 346 1.30 12.11 -2.20
N HIS A 347 2.36 11.84 -2.97
CA HIS A 347 2.63 12.52 -4.24
C HIS A 347 1.47 12.45 -5.26
N PRO A 348 0.84 11.29 -5.53
CA PRO A 348 -0.26 11.22 -6.48
C PRO A 348 -1.47 12.10 -6.08
N ALA A 349 -1.62 12.39 -4.79
CA ALA A 349 -2.69 13.24 -4.28
C ALA A 349 -2.44 14.75 -4.47
N THR A 350 -1.26 15.14 -4.98
CA THR A 350 -0.95 16.54 -5.32
C THR A 350 -1.46 16.97 -6.70
N TYR A 351 -1.91 16.01 -7.51
CA TYR A 351 -2.46 16.28 -8.82
C TYR A 351 -3.87 16.90 -8.76
N PRO A 352 -4.30 17.63 -9.82
CA PRO A 352 -5.61 18.28 -9.87
C PRO A 352 -6.78 17.32 -9.61
N ALA A 353 -7.87 17.82 -9.05
CA ALA A 353 -9.04 17.02 -8.67
C ALA A 353 -9.59 16.16 -9.83
N ALA A 354 -9.61 16.72 -11.05
CA ALA A 354 -10.07 16.05 -12.27
C ALA A 354 -9.35 14.74 -12.59
N VAL A 355 -8.09 14.57 -12.19
CA VAL A 355 -7.27 13.39 -12.50
C VAL A 355 -6.73 12.67 -11.24
N LYS A 356 -6.84 13.28 -10.06
CA LYS A 356 -6.28 12.80 -8.78
C LYS A 356 -6.58 11.33 -8.51
N ALA A 357 -7.85 10.93 -8.63
CA ALA A 357 -8.26 9.56 -8.32
C ALA A 357 -7.56 8.53 -9.24
N ARG A 358 -7.40 8.85 -10.52
CA ARG A 358 -6.74 7.99 -11.52
C ARG A 358 -5.23 7.89 -11.28
N TYR A 359 -4.57 9.00 -10.90
CA TYR A 359 -3.15 9.01 -10.54
C TYR A 359 -2.89 8.21 -9.25
N ILE A 360 -3.72 8.38 -8.21
CA ILE A 360 -3.65 7.56 -6.99
C ILE A 360 -3.88 6.07 -7.33
N ALA A 361 -4.87 5.75 -8.15
CA ALA A 361 -5.15 4.37 -8.56
C ALA A 361 -3.98 3.75 -9.34
N ALA A 362 -3.39 4.48 -10.29
CA ALA A 362 -2.23 4.01 -11.05
C ALA A 362 -1.02 3.73 -10.14
N HIS A 363 -0.73 4.61 -9.18
CA HIS A 363 0.30 4.39 -8.18
C HIS A 363 0.06 3.11 -7.38
N GLN A 364 -1.16 2.93 -6.87
CA GLN A 364 -1.50 1.77 -6.04
C GLN A 364 -1.55 0.47 -6.85
N ALA A 365 -2.00 0.52 -8.11
CA ALA A 365 -1.99 -0.63 -9.01
C ALA A 365 -0.56 -1.08 -9.34
N VAL A 366 0.35 -0.15 -9.62
CA VAL A 366 1.77 -0.43 -9.90
C VAL A 366 2.47 -0.97 -8.64
N PHE A 367 2.19 -0.38 -7.47
CA PHE A 367 2.69 -0.91 -6.20
C PHE A 367 2.17 -2.34 -5.95
N GLY A 368 0.86 -2.56 -6.13
CA GLY A 368 0.24 -3.88 -6.01
C GLY A 368 0.81 -4.90 -7.00
N LEU A 369 1.09 -4.49 -8.24
CA LEU A 369 1.74 -5.34 -9.24
C LEU A 369 3.14 -5.78 -8.78
N GLY A 370 3.95 -4.86 -8.25
CA GLY A 370 5.25 -5.18 -7.68
C GLY A 370 5.17 -6.17 -6.51
N MET A 371 4.19 -5.97 -5.62
CA MET A 371 3.92 -6.89 -4.50
C MET A 371 3.45 -8.27 -4.97
N ALA A 372 2.69 -8.36 -6.06
CA ALA A 372 2.20 -9.62 -6.61
C ALA A 372 3.29 -10.41 -7.37
N LEU A 373 4.10 -9.73 -8.16
CA LEU A 373 5.18 -10.35 -8.94
C LEU A 373 6.43 -10.64 -8.09
N GLY A 374 6.66 -9.83 -7.08
CA GLY A 374 7.87 -9.87 -6.25
C GLY A 374 8.21 -11.24 -5.66
N PRO A 375 7.26 -11.99 -5.08
CA PRO A 375 7.54 -13.32 -4.52
C PRO A 375 8.04 -14.31 -5.57
N THR A 376 7.36 -14.40 -6.70
CA THR A 376 7.74 -15.32 -7.79
C THR A 376 9.11 -14.96 -8.37
N LEU A 377 9.34 -13.67 -8.65
CA LEU A 377 10.63 -13.18 -9.15
C LEU A 377 11.75 -13.38 -8.11
N GLY A 378 11.44 -13.22 -6.83
CA GLY A 378 12.38 -13.41 -5.74
C GLY A 378 12.84 -14.85 -5.59
N VAL A 379 11.90 -15.81 -5.58
CA VAL A 379 12.22 -17.25 -5.52
C VAL A 379 13.00 -17.67 -6.77
N LEU A 380 12.59 -17.24 -7.95
CA LEU A 380 13.29 -17.54 -9.20
C LEU A 380 14.71 -16.96 -9.21
N ALA A 381 14.87 -15.70 -8.80
CA ALA A 381 16.19 -15.08 -8.72
C ALA A 381 17.07 -15.75 -7.66
N TRP A 382 16.50 -16.15 -6.50
CA TRP A 382 17.24 -16.88 -5.48
C TRP A 382 17.73 -18.24 -6.00
N SER A 383 16.84 -19.02 -6.64
CA SER A 383 17.18 -20.35 -7.15
C SER A 383 18.22 -20.34 -8.28
N THR A 384 18.30 -19.25 -9.06
CA THR A 384 19.22 -19.14 -10.20
C THR A 384 20.51 -18.40 -9.88
N LEU A 385 20.46 -17.39 -9.02
CA LEU A 385 21.56 -16.45 -8.76
C LEU A 385 22.05 -16.50 -7.29
N GLY A 386 21.32 -17.16 -6.39
CA GLY A 386 21.64 -17.18 -4.97
C GLY A 386 21.83 -15.77 -4.41
N ASN A 387 22.97 -15.52 -3.76
CA ASN A 387 23.33 -14.20 -3.23
C ASN A 387 23.40 -13.07 -4.28
N GLY A 388 23.42 -13.37 -5.57
CA GLY A 388 23.42 -12.37 -6.66
C GLY A 388 22.13 -11.51 -6.69
N ILE A 389 21.01 -12.00 -6.12
CA ILE A 389 19.76 -11.22 -6.01
C ILE A 389 19.96 -9.90 -5.27
N TRP A 390 20.85 -9.86 -4.28
CA TRP A 390 21.10 -8.67 -3.47
C TRP A 390 21.76 -7.55 -4.29
N ALA A 391 22.70 -7.92 -5.19
CA ALA A 391 23.28 -6.95 -6.12
C ALA A 391 22.23 -6.40 -7.08
N ILE A 392 21.33 -7.24 -7.58
CA ILE A 392 20.20 -6.80 -8.41
C ILE A 392 19.31 -5.83 -7.63
N CYS A 393 18.95 -6.13 -6.39
CA CYS A 393 18.19 -5.21 -5.53
C CYS A 393 18.90 -3.86 -5.35
N GLY A 394 20.23 -3.87 -5.21
CA GLY A 394 21.03 -2.65 -5.13
C GLY A 394 20.94 -1.81 -6.42
N VAL A 395 21.11 -2.43 -7.58
CA VAL A 395 20.98 -1.76 -8.90
C VAL A 395 19.56 -1.21 -9.07
N LEU A 396 18.54 -2.01 -8.80
CA LEU A 396 17.14 -1.56 -8.85
C LEU A 396 16.89 -0.40 -7.89
N GLY A 397 17.51 -0.40 -6.70
CA GLY A 397 17.43 0.69 -5.73
C GLY A 397 18.01 2.01 -6.25
N VAL A 398 19.14 1.95 -6.93
CA VAL A 398 19.74 3.13 -7.59
C VAL A 398 18.83 3.65 -8.70
N ILE A 399 18.34 2.77 -9.58
CA ILE A 399 17.44 3.15 -10.68
C ILE A 399 16.15 3.75 -10.09
N ALA A 400 15.55 3.10 -9.10
CA ALA A 400 14.35 3.59 -8.44
C ALA A 400 14.57 4.97 -7.79
N GLY A 401 15.72 5.19 -7.14
CA GLY A 401 16.08 6.48 -6.57
C GLY A 401 16.22 7.57 -7.63
N LEU A 402 16.89 7.29 -8.77
CA LEU A 402 17.00 8.21 -9.89
C LEU A 402 15.62 8.53 -10.49
N CYS A 403 14.79 7.52 -10.71
CA CYS A 403 13.43 7.68 -11.21
C CYS A 403 12.55 8.49 -10.23
N ALA A 404 12.65 8.25 -8.92
CA ALA A 404 11.98 9.07 -7.90
C ALA A 404 12.45 10.53 -7.97
N ARG A 405 13.78 10.76 -8.14
CA ARG A 405 14.32 12.11 -8.28
C ARG A 405 13.74 12.86 -9.47
N VAL A 406 13.58 12.18 -10.61
CA VAL A 406 12.98 12.78 -11.81
C VAL A 406 11.49 13.01 -11.62
N GLY A 407 10.77 11.98 -11.16
CA GLY A 407 9.31 12.01 -11.02
C GLY A 407 8.81 13.01 -9.97
N LEU A 408 9.57 13.21 -8.89
CA LEU A 408 9.20 14.14 -7.80
C LEU A 408 9.77 15.56 -7.99
N ARG A 409 10.52 15.83 -9.06
CA ARG A 409 11.01 17.18 -9.40
C ARG A 409 9.96 17.91 -10.22
N GLY A 410 9.35 18.96 -9.68
CA GLY A 410 8.77 20.03 -10.48
C GLY A 410 7.25 20.07 -10.64
N HIS A 411 6.45 19.87 -9.59
CA HIS A 411 5.05 20.35 -9.53
C HIS A 411 4.89 21.57 -8.59
N LEU A 412 5.98 22.22 -8.18
CA LEU A 412 5.95 23.42 -7.33
C LEU A 412 6.25 24.72 -8.10
N ALA A 413 6.12 24.72 -9.44
CA ALA A 413 6.30 25.93 -10.26
C ALA A 413 5.40 25.86 -11.51
N ALA A 414 4.13 26.11 -11.34
CA ALA A 414 3.21 26.71 -12.32
C ALA A 414 2.02 27.28 -11.57
#